data_aed677ed03686c13c3454ae719410e81
#
_entry.id   aed677ed03686c13c3454ae719410e81
#
_cell.length_a   1.000
_cell.length_b   1.000
_cell.length_c   1.000
_cell.angle_alpha   90.00
_cell.angle_beta   90.00
_cell.angle_gamma   90.00
#
_symmetry.space_group_name_H-M   'P 1'
#
loop_
_entity.id
_entity.type
_entity.pdbx_description
1 polymer ?
#
loop_
_entity_poly.entity_id
_entity_poly.type
_entity_poly.pdbx_seq_one_letter_code
_entity_poly.pdbx_strand_id
1 'polypeptide(L)'
;IGEQDQVTELVDVRWHAATVDRDQRETSAGHRGCVIWFTGLSGSGKSTLANEVDKQLHARGYRSFVLDGDNVRHGLNASPSLLESMHGEAFAKRFGLGFGPEARKENIRRIGAVAELFTQAGIITLTAFISPYRRDREAVRKMLSETDFVEVYVKAPLAVCESRDPKGLYKKARAGEIKGFTGINDPYEEPEKAEITIESEKNSPPVLAEQVLVWLERAGVIPSRKK
;
A
#
# COMPACT_ATOMS: atom_id res chain seq x y z
N ILE A 1 -38.52 9.45 -14.40
CA ILE A 1 -38.31 9.98 -13.04
C ILE A 1 -37.06 9.24 -12.54
N GLY A 2 -35.92 9.88 -12.47
CA GLY A 2 -34.72 9.23 -11.91
C GLY A 2 -33.36 9.67 -12.46
N GLU A 3 -33.14 10.92 -12.87
CA GLU A 3 -31.80 11.36 -13.34
C GLU A 3 -31.34 12.71 -12.78
N GLN A 4 -31.99 13.29 -11.80
CA GLN A 4 -31.63 14.64 -11.31
C GLN A 4 -31.01 14.69 -9.90
N ASP A 5 -30.88 13.58 -9.18
CA ASP A 5 -30.41 13.60 -7.77
C ASP A 5 -28.90 13.37 -7.56
N GLN A 6 -28.10 13.20 -8.62
CA GLN A 6 -26.66 12.90 -8.48
C GLN A 6 -25.71 14.10 -8.57
N VAL A 7 -26.18 15.31 -8.86
CA VAL A 7 -25.31 16.48 -9.11
C VAL A 7 -25.24 17.44 -7.90
N THR A 8 -26.09 17.29 -6.90
CA THR A 8 -26.24 18.28 -5.83
C THR A 8 -25.24 18.10 -4.64
N GLU A 9 -24.59 16.95 -4.49
CA GLU A 9 -23.69 16.69 -3.35
C GLU A 9 -22.28 17.29 -3.46
N LEU A 10 -21.85 17.77 -4.62
CA LEU A 10 -20.51 18.31 -4.83
C LEU A 10 -20.36 19.81 -4.58
N VAL A 11 -21.45 20.54 -4.37
CA VAL A 11 -21.44 22.01 -4.32
C VAL A 11 -20.87 22.57 -3.01
N ASP A 12 -20.88 21.81 -1.93
CA ASP A 12 -20.48 22.28 -0.60
C ASP A 12 -19.09 21.82 -0.14
N VAL A 13 -18.40 20.96 -0.91
CA VAL A 13 -17.06 20.48 -0.56
C VAL A 13 -16.01 21.34 -1.25
N ARG A 14 -15.26 22.14 -0.49
CA ARG A 14 -14.17 22.99 -0.99
C ARG A 14 -12.85 22.56 -0.40
N TRP A 15 -11.81 22.57 -1.23
CA TRP A 15 -10.46 22.37 -0.73
C TRP A 15 -10.01 23.60 0.06
N HIS A 16 -9.56 23.39 1.29
CA HIS A 16 -8.97 24.42 2.12
C HIS A 16 -7.44 24.28 2.13
N ALA A 17 -6.76 25.36 1.75
CA ALA A 17 -5.30 25.41 1.84
C ALA A 17 -4.85 25.39 3.31
N ALA A 18 -3.87 24.54 3.60
CA ALA A 18 -3.26 24.49 4.92
C ALA A 18 -2.32 25.71 5.14
N THR A 19 -2.29 26.26 6.36
CA THR A 19 -1.35 27.34 6.72
C THR A 19 0.10 26.85 6.73
N VAL A 20 0.31 25.60 7.17
CA VAL A 20 1.63 24.92 7.07
C VAL A 20 1.57 24.00 5.87
N ASP A 21 2.26 24.38 4.80
CA ASP A 21 2.28 23.64 3.56
C ASP A 21 3.24 22.43 3.58
N ARG A 22 3.27 21.68 2.49
CA ARG A 22 4.11 20.50 2.32
C ARG A 22 5.60 20.85 2.37
N ASP A 23 6.01 21.92 1.68
CA ASP A 23 7.43 22.30 1.58
C ASP A 23 8.00 22.68 2.97
N GLN A 24 7.22 23.36 3.80
CA GLN A 24 7.59 23.68 5.17
C GLN A 24 7.75 22.41 6.01
N ARG A 25 6.87 21.40 5.82
CA ARG A 25 6.95 20.12 6.52
C ARG A 25 8.17 19.32 6.11
N GLU A 26 8.45 19.22 4.81
CA GLU A 26 9.60 18.52 4.24
C GLU A 26 10.92 19.20 4.66
N THR A 27 10.98 20.52 4.62
CA THR A 27 12.12 21.29 5.14
C THR A 27 12.39 20.98 6.60
N SER A 28 11.36 21.00 7.44
CA SER A 28 11.47 20.66 8.87
C SER A 28 11.86 19.20 9.11
N ALA A 29 11.43 18.29 8.24
CA ALA A 29 11.74 16.87 8.36
C ALA A 29 13.14 16.51 7.81
N GLY A 30 13.72 17.36 6.95
CA GLY A 30 14.97 17.09 6.26
C GLY A 30 14.88 16.00 5.18
N HIS A 31 13.67 15.69 4.73
CA HIS A 31 13.40 14.72 3.66
C HIS A 31 12.06 15.04 3.00
N ARG A 32 11.83 14.46 1.81
CA ARG A 32 10.54 14.57 1.12
C ARG A 32 9.55 13.51 1.58
N GLY A 33 8.26 13.84 1.52
CA GLY A 33 7.17 12.87 1.62
C GLY A 33 7.02 12.12 0.30
N CYS A 34 6.78 10.81 0.37
CA CYS A 34 6.46 9.99 -0.80
C CYS A 34 5.74 8.70 -0.39
N VAL A 35 5.21 7.98 -1.37
CA VAL A 35 4.64 6.65 -1.19
C VAL A 35 5.57 5.60 -1.76
N ILE A 36 6.00 4.66 -0.94
CA ILE A 36 6.73 3.47 -1.35
C ILE A 36 5.72 2.32 -1.39
N TRP A 37 5.28 1.94 -2.59
CA TRP A 37 4.22 0.98 -2.82
C TRP A 37 4.77 -0.42 -3.04
N PHE A 38 4.82 -1.24 -1.96
CA PHE A 38 5.22 -2.64 -2.07
C PHE A 38 4.07 -3.49 -2.60
N THR A 39 4.28 -4.12 -3.75
CA THR A 39 3.35 -5.06 -4.38
C THR A 39 4.00 -6.43 -4.59
N GLY A 40 3.19 -7.48 -4.70
CA GLY A 40 3.67 -8.87 -4.87
C GLY A 40 2.71 -9.89 -4.26
N LEU A 41 2.93 -11.17 -4.50
CA LEU A 41 2.12 -12.28 -4.01
C LEU A 41 2.04 -12.32 -2.47
N SER A 42 1.02 -12.98 -1.92
CA SER A 42 1.02 -13.34 -0.49
C SER A 42 2.27 -14.16 -0.18
N GLY A 43 2.91 -13.95 0.97
CA GLY A 43 4.16 -14.67 1.30
C GLY A 43 5.41 -14.20 0.55
N SER A 44 5.34 -13.20 -0.35
CA SER A 44 6.52 -12.67 -1.05
C SER A 44 7.49 -11.89 -0.16
N GLY A 45 7.09 -11.49 1.05
CA GLY A 45 7.94 -10.78 2.01
C GLY A 45 7.72 -9.26 2.07
N LYS A 46 6.63 -8.73 1.47
CA LYS A 46 6.32 -7.28 1.47
C LYS A 46 6.34 -6.63 2.85
N SER A 47 5.56 -7.16 3.79
CA SER A 47 5.46 -6.62 5.15
C SER A 47 6.81 -6.68 5.89
N THR A 48 7.55 -7.75 5.71
CA THR A 48 8.90 -7.89 6.29
C THR A 48 9.85 -6.84 5.75
N LEU A 49 9.85 -6.65 4.42
CA LEU A 49 10.69 -5.65 3.77
C LEU A 49 10.28 -4.23 4.12
N ALA A 50 8.97 -3.92 4.09
CA ALA A 50 8.46 -2.61 4.47
C ALA A 50 8.84 -2.23 5.90
N ASN A 51 8.68 -3.14 6.86
CA ASN A 51 9.09 -2.92 8.25
C ASN A 51 10.61 -2.75 8.41
N GLU A 52 11.43 -3.48 7.64
CA GLU A 52 12.89 -3.31 7.70
C GLU A 52 13.32 -1.98 7.08
N VAL A 53 12.68 -1.52 5.99
CA VAL A 53 12.89 -0.18 5.42
C VAL A 53 12.49 0.89 6.43
N ASP A 54 11.31 0.77 7.06
CA ASP A 54 10.84 1.69 8.10
C ASP A 54 11.82 1.81 9.26
N LYS A 55 12.28 0.67 9.79
CA LYS A 55 13.28 0.60 10.85
C LYS A 55 14.57 1.34 10.47
N GLN A 56 15.07 1.13 9.24
CA GLN A 56 16.28 1.79 8.79
C GLN A 56 16.09 3.29 8.52
N LEU A 57 14.92 3.73 8.03
CA LEU A 57 14.55 5.14 7.90
C LEU A 57 14.47 5.80 9.28
N HIS A 58 13.78 5.16 10.22
CA HIS A 58 13.63 5.64 11.59
C HIS A 58 15.00 5.79 12.30
N ALA A 59 15.87 4.79 12.15
CA ALA A 59 17.22 4.83 12.71
C ALA A 59 18.08 5.98 12.15
N ARG A 60 17.72 6.52 10.98
CA ARG A 60 18.36 7.69 10.34
C ARG A 60 17.64 9.01 10.66
N GLY A 61 16.59 8.99 11.51
CA GLY A 61 15.82 10.15 11.92
C GLY A 61 14.75 10.61 10.93
N TYR A 62 14.45 9.82 9.88
CA TYR A 62 13.42 10.16 8.91
C TYR A 62 12.03 9.74 9.41
N ARG A 63 11.01 10.52 9.03
CA ARG A 63 9.61 10.25 9.38
C ARG A 63 9.01 9.29 8.37
N SER A 64 8.74 8.07 8.79
CA SER A 64 8.11 7.05 7.96
C SER A 64 6.96 6.37 8.70
N PHE A 65 6.04 5.75 7.94
CA PHE A 65 4.92 4.98 8.51
C PHE A 65 4.50 3.84 7.59
N VAL A 66 4.28 2.65 8.17
CA VAL A 66 3.86 1.46 7.42
C VAL A 66 2.34 1.32 7.46
N LEU A 67 1.72 1.33 6.28
CA LEU A 67 0.34 0.91 6.05
C LEU A 67 0.34 -0.55 5.59
N ASP A 68 0.19 -1.48 6.53
CA ASP A 68 0.11 -2.91 6.24
C ASP A 68 -1.32 -3.35 5.94
N GLY A 69 -1.48 -4.24 4.95
CA GLY A 69 -2.78 -4.70 4.47
C GLY A 69 -3.63 -5.39 5.53
N ASP A 70 -3.02 -6.09 6.49
CA ASP A 70 -3.75 -6.71 7.58
C ASP A 70 -4.16 -5.66 8.64
N ASN A 71 -3.23 -4.77 9.01
CA ASN A 71 -3.46 -3.77 10.04
C ASN A 71 -4.62 -2.82 9.68
N VAL A 72 -4.68 -2.33 8.44
CA VAL A 72 -5.75 -1.43 8.01
C VAL A 72 -7.13 -2.11 7.98
N ARG A 73 -7.18 -3.43 7.90
CA ARG A 73 -8.43 -4.21 7.97
C ARG A 73 -9.00 -4.36 9.38
N HIS A 74 -8.29 -3.90 10.41
CA HIS A 74 -8.83 -3.76 11.77
C HIS A 74 -9.60 -2.44 11.98
N GLY A 75 -9.55 -1.51 11.04
CA GLY A 75 -10.22 -0.20 11.14
C GLY A 75 -10.69 0.31 9.77
N LEU A 76 -9.84 1.08 9.09
CA LEU A 76 -10.15 1.80 7.84
C LEU A 76 -10.83 0.93 6.77
N ASN A 77 -10.36 -0.30 6.58
CA ASN A 77 -10.85 -1.26 5.60
C ASN A 77 -11.40 -2.53 6.26
N ALA A 78 -12.12 -2.37 7.36
CA ALA A 78 -12.67 -3.46 8.15
C ALA A 78 -13.56 -4.40 7.31
N SER A 79 -13.48 -5.69 7.63
CA SER A 79 -14.33 -6.70 7.00
C SER A 79 -15.81 -6.56 7.42
N PRO A 80 -16.75 -7.08 6.62
CA PRO A 80 -18.15 -7.10 7.04
C PRO A 80 -18.36 -7.75 8.40
N SER A 81 -17.70 -8.89 8.68
CA SER A 81 -17.86 -9.59 9.96
C SER A 81 -17.38 -8.76 11.17
N LEU A 82 -16.29 -7.99 11.00
CA LEU A 82 -15.82 -7.11 12.06
C LEU A 82 -16.80 -5.95 12.29
N LEU A 83 -17.27 -5.30 11.23
CA LEU A 83 -18.23 -4.19 11.35
C LEU A 83 -19.58 -4.64 11.88
N GLU A 84 -20.03 -5.84 11.53
CA GLU A 84 -21.28 -6.40 12.03
C GLU A 84 -21.27 -6.53 13.55
N SER A 85 -20.19 -7.03 14.12
CA SER A 85 -20.03 -7.15 15.56
C SER A 85 -20.04 -5.80 16.31
N MET A 86 -19.64 -4.72 15.63
CA MET A 86 -19.52 -3.38 16.22
C MET A 86 -20.74 -2.48 15.95
N HIS A 87 -21.33 -2.60 14.76
CA HIS A 87 -22.32 -1.64 14.24
C HIS A 87 -23.57 -2.29 13.66
N GLY A 88 -23.67 -3.63 13.66
CA GLY A 88 -24.82 -4.37 13.13
C GLY A 88 -24.76 -4.63 11.61
N GLU A 89 -25.62 -5.54 11.15
CA GLU A 89 -25.62 -6.10 9.78
C GLU A 89 -25.79 -5.04 8.69
N ALA A 90 -26.72 -4.12 8.84
CA ALA A 90 -26.99 -3.09 7.83
C ALA A 90 -25.77 -2.20 7.55
N PHE A 91 -25.05 -1.80 8.59
CA PHE A 91 -23.82 -1.02 8.48
C PHE A 91 -22.69 -1.86 7.85
N ALA A 92 -22.52 -3.09 8.30
CA ALA A 92 -21.52 -4.02 7.78
C ALA A 92 -21.69 -4.29 6.28
N LYS A 93 -22.93 -4.51 5.84
CA LYS A 93 -23.26 -4.74 4.43
C LYS A 93 -22.95 -3.52 3.56
N ARG A 94 -23.14 -2.32 4.07
CA ARG A 94 -22.91 -1.07 3.33
C ARG A 94 -21.43 -0.67 3.25
N PHE A 95 -20.68 -0.83 4.33
CA PHE A 95 -19.34 -0.23 4.49
C PHE A 95 -18.21 -1.24 4.61
N GLY A 96 -18.50 -2.50 4.89
CA GLY A 96 -17.49 -3.54 5.05
C GLY A 96 -16.82 -3.92 3.73
N LEU A 97 -15.51 -4.11 3.77
CA LEU A 97 -14.72 -4.52 2.60
C LEU A 97 -14.32 -6.00 2.69
N GLY A 98 -14.89 -6.81 1.82
CA GLY A 98 -14.50 -8.20 1.61
C GLY A 98 -13.21 -8.35 0.78
N PHE A 99 -13.12 -9.52 0.09
CA PHE A 99 -11.96 -9.88 -0.74
C PHE A 99 -12.30 -10.06 -2.23
N GLY A 100 -13.54 -9.77 -2.65
CA GLY A 100 -13.92 -9.76 -4.06
C GLY A 100 -13.24 -8.63 -4.86
N PRO A 101 -13.28 -8.67 -6.20
CA PRO A 101 -12.57 -7.73 -7.05
C PRO A 101 -12.88 -6.25 -6.74
N GLU A 102 -14.16 -5.88 -6.62
CA GLU A 102 -14.57 -4.51 -6.31
C GLU A 102 -14.15 -4.07 -4.90
N ALA A 103 -14.23 -4.96 -3.91
CA ALA A 103 -13.76 -4.66 -2.55
C ALA A 103 -12.22 -4.47 -2.52
N ARG A 104 -11.47 -5.22 -3.33
CA ARG A 104 -10.02 -5.02 -3.48
C ARG A 104 -9.69 -3.68 -4.13
N LYS A 105 -10.41 -3.32 -5.19
CA LYS A 105 -10.27 -2.01 -5.85
C LYS A 105 -10.52 -0.87 -4.87
N GLU A 106 -11.63 -0.93 -4.11
CA GLU A 106 -11.96 0.07 -3.10
C GLU A 106 -10.93 0.10 -1.96
N ASN A 107 -10.42 -1.06 -1.53
CA ASN A 107 -9.34 -1.14 -0.55
C ASN A 107 -8.10 -0.37 -1.03
N ILE A 108 -7.66 -0.58 -2.27
CA ILE A 108 -6.51 0.10 -2.87
C ILE A 108 -6.77 1.60 -3.02
N ARG A 109 -7.97 2.00 -3.46
CA ARG A 109 -8.36 3.41 -3.57
C ARG A 109 -8.29 4.14 -2.22
N ARG A 110 -8.84 3.54 -1.15
CA ARG A 110 -8.79 4.15 0.21
C ARG A 110 -7.36 4.29 0.70
N ILE A 111 -6.53 3.27 0.51
CA ILE A 111 -5.12 3.32 0.90
C ILE A 111 -4.37 4.38 0.11
N GLY A 112 -4.63 4.50 -1.19
CA GLY A 112 -4.05 5.56 -2.01
C GLY A 112 -4.37 6.95 -1.48
N ALA A 113 -5.63 7.21 -1.15
CA ALA A 113 -6.06 8.49 -0.58
C ALA A 113 -5.41 8.79 0.79
N VAL A 114 -5.29 7.81 1.67
CA VAL A 114 -4.59 7.98 2.96
C VAL A 114 -3.10 8.23 2.75
N ALA A 115 -2.47 7.48 1.84
CA ALA A 115 -1.06 7.65 1.51
C ALA A 115 -0.76 9.03 0.91
N GLU A 116 -1.68 9.58 0.10
CA GLU A 116 -1.60 10.96 -0.40
C GLU A 116 -1.61 11.98 0.74
N LEU A 117 -2.53 11.84 1.71
CA LEU A 117 -2.57 12.73 2.88
C LEU A 117 -1.27 12.67 3.70
N PHE A 118 -0.69 11.49 3.86
CA PHE A 118 0.59 11.33 4.56
C PHE A 118 1.75 11.96 3.78
N THR A 119 1.74 11.86 2.45
CA THR A 119 2.70 12.53 1.57
C THR A 119 2.61 14.05 1.73
N GLN A 120 1.40 14.62 1.76
CA GLN A 120 1.18 16.04 2.04
C GLN A 120 1.64 16.45 3.45
N ALA A 121 1.63 15.52 4.41
CA ALA A 121 2.16 15.72 5.74
C ALA A 121 3.71 15.62 5.81
N GLY A 122 4.39 15.37 4.69
CA GLY A 122 5.84 15.19 4.62
C GLY A 122 6.32 13.84 5.17
N ILE A 123 5.49 12.80 5.12
CA ILE A 123 5.81 11.46 5.64
C ILE A 123 6.15 10.52 4.48
N ILE A 124 7.19 9.70 4.67
CA ILE A 124 7.49 8.57 3.79
C ILE A 124 6.54 7.42 4.14
N THR A 125 5.57 7.14 3.28
CA THR A 125 4.53 6.14 3.53
C THR A 125 4.91 4.82 2.84
N LEU A 126 5.05 3.75 3.62
CA LEU A 126 5.34 2.42 3.11
C LEU A 126 4.05 1.60 3.08
N THR A 127 3.56 1.22 1.91
CA THR A 127 2.32 0.45 1.79
C THR A 127 2.63 -1.01 1.44
N ALA A 128 2.17 -1.97 2.23
CA ALA A 128 2.41 -3.40 2.02
C ALA A 128 1.11 -4.15 1.65
N PHE A 129 0.78 -4.17 0.37
CA PHE A 129 -0.43 -4.81 -0.16
C PHE A 129 -0.13 -5.74 -1.33
N ILE A 130 -0.92 -6.80 -1.53
CA ILE A 130 -0.83 -7.62 -2.74
C ILE A 130 -1.06 -6.74 -3.96
N SER A 131 -2.11 -5.89 -3.94
CA SER A 131 -2.51 -4.98 -5.03
C SER A 131 -2.39 -5.64 -6.41
N PRO A 132 -3.19 -6.70 -6.69
CA PRO A 132 -2.89 -7.62 -7.78
C PRO A 132 -3.09 -7.03 -9.17
N TYR A 133 -3.92 -6.00 -9.32
CA TYR A 133 -4.30 -5.45 -10.62
C TYR A 133 -3.51 -4.17 -10.92
N ARG A 134 -2.87 -4.12 -12.10
CA ARG A 134 -2.11 -2.95 -12.56
C ARG A 134 -2.95 -1.69 -12.57
N ARG A 135 -4.19 -1.79 -13.10
CA ARG A 135 -5.12 -0.66 -13.18
C ARG A 135 -5.34 0.04 -11.83
N ASP A 136 -5.38 -0.74 -10.74
CA ASP A 136 -5.65 -0.19 -9.42
C ASP A 136 -4.40 0.51 -8.86
N ARG A 137 -3.20 -0.03 -9.10
CA ARG A 137 -1.92 0.61 -8.75
C ARG A 137 -1.70 1.89 -9.56
N GLU A 138 -1.97 1.83 -10.87
CA GLU A 138 -1.90 3.00 -11.75
C GLU A 138 -2.92 4.10 -11.37
N ALA A 139 -4.11 3.72 -10.88
CA ALA A 139 -5.07 4.67 -10.37
C ALA A 139 -4.52 5.43 -9.15
N VAL A 140 -3.85 4.75 -8.23
CA VAL A 140 -3.17 5.38 -7.09
C VAL A 140 -2.00 6.26 -7.55
N ARG A 141 -1.16 5.77 -8.47
CA ARG A 141 -0.04 6.56 -9.04
C ARG A 141 -0.53 7.91 -9.58
N LYS A 142 -1.69 7.92 -10.26
CA LYS A 142 -2.28 9.14 -10.82
C LYS A 142 -2.87 10.11 -9.79
N MET A 143 -3.09 9.68 -8.55
CA MET A 143 -3.52 10.55 -7.45
C MET A 143 -2.36 11.40 -6.91
N LEU A 144 -1.13 10.97 -7.13
CA LEU A 144 0.09 11.56 -6.59
C LEU A 144 0.86 12.30 -7.69
N SER A 145 1.78 13.19 -7.29
CA SER A 145 2.74 13.75 -8.22
C SER A 145 3.68 12.66 -8.77
N GLU A 146 4.19 12.84 -9.98
CA GLU A 146 4.99 11.82 -10.68
C GLU A 146 6.18 11.31 -9.85
N THR A 147 6.79 12.17 -9.05
CA THR A 147 7.97 11.83 -8.22
C THR A 147 7.62 11.31 -6.81
N ASP A 148 6.32 11.25 -6.46
CA ASP A 148 5.87 10.90 -5.13
C ASP A 148 5.43 9.44 -5.00
N PHE A 149 5.37 8.68 -6.09
CA PHE A 149 5.00 7.27 -6.09
C PHE A 149 6.16 6.40 -6.57
N VAL A 150 6.60 5.49 -5.71
CA VAL A 150 7.69 4.55 -5.96
C VAL A 150 7.14 3.14 -5.86
N GLU A 151 6.96 2.44 -6.98
CA GLU A 151 6.50 1.06 -6.99
C GLU A 151 7.66 0.10 -6.73
N VAL A 152 7.54 -0.70 -5.67
CA VAL A 152 8.50 -1.74 -5.31
C VAL A 152 7.88 -3.11 -5.54
N TYR A 153 8.29 -3.78 -6.59
CA TYR A 153 7.87 -5.15 -6.87
C TYR A 153 8.69 -6.14 -6.05
N VAL A 154 8.04 -6.73 -5.04
CA VAL A 154 8.65 -7.78 -4.21
C VAL A 154 8.39 -9.13 -4.87
N LYS A 155 9.30 -9.48 -5.78
CA LYS A 155 9.23 -10.68 -6.60
C LYS A 155 9.66 -11.91 -5.81
N ALA A 156 8.84 -12.95 -5.86
CA ALA A 156 9.18 -14.30 -5.40
C ALA A 156 8.42 -15.32 -6.26
N PRO A 157 9.03 -16.46 -6.60
CA PRO A 157 8.31 -17.55 -7.28
C PRO A 157 7.11 -18.01 -6.44
N LEU A 158 6.01 -18.39 -7.11
CA LEU A 158 4.80 -18.86 -6.44
C LEU A 158 5.09 -20.01 -5.49
N ALA A 159 5.92 -20.98 -5.91
CA ALA A 159 6.31 -22.11 -5.07
C ALA A 159 7.01 -21.69 -3.76
N VAL A 160 7.81 -20.62 -3.80
CA VAL A 160 8.45 -20.04 -2.59
C VAL A 160 7.41 -19.37 -1.70
N CYS A 161 6.45 -18.64 -2.29
CA CYS A 161 5.36 -18.03 -1.53
C CYS A 161 4.48 -19.09 -0.86
N GLU A 162 4.15 -20.17 -1.58
CA GLU A 162 3.39 -21.31 -1.05
C GLU A 162 4.15 -22.04 0.06
N SER A 163 5.46 -22.25 -0.08
CA SER A 163 6.26 -22.90 0.97
C SER A 163 6.36 -22.09 2.25
N ARG A 164 6.34 -20.76 2.14
CA ARG A 164 6.33 -19.85 3.30
C ARG A 164 4.98 -19.82 4.01
N ASP A 165 3.91 -19.76 3.27
CA ASP A 165 2.48 -19.69 3.66
C ASP A 165 2.21 -19.38 5.15
N PRO A 166 2.65 -18.23 5.69
CA PRO A 166 2.65 -17.97 7.13
C PRO A 166 1.27 -17.97 7.79
N LYS A 167 0.22 -17.86 6.96
CA LYS A 167 -1.19 -17.80 7.39
C LYS A 167 -2.00 -19.03 6.98
N GLY A 168 -1.39 -20.00 6.29
CA GLY A 168 -2.07 -21.18 5.75
C GLY A 168 -3.08 -20.87 4.64
N LEU A 169 -2.99 -19.69 4.02
CA LEU A 169 -3.95 -19.26 3.00
C LEU A 169 -3.80 -20.00 1.68
N TYR A 170 -2.58 -20.33 1.27
CA TYR A 170 -2.33 -21.14 0.07
C TYR A 170 -2.91 -22.55 0.25
N LYS A 171 -2.69 -23.15 1.42
CA LYS A 171 -3.26 -24.47 1.74
C LYS A 171 -4.79 -24.45 1.61
N LYS A 172 -5.45 -23.45 2.17
CA LYS A 172 -6.91 -23.27 2.08
C LYS A 172 -7.39 -23.01 0.65
N ALA A 173 -6.65 -22.21 -0.13
CA ALA A 173 -6.98 -21.93 -1.52
C ALA A 173 -6.85 -23.18 -2.39
N ARG A 174 -5.81 -23.99 -2.19
CA ARG A 174 -5.64 -25.27 -2.87
C ARG A 174 -6.71 -26.31 -2.50
N ALA A 175 -7.18 -26.29 -1.26
CA ALA A 175 -8.31 -27.11 -0.80
C ALA A 175 -9.68 -26.62 -1.32
N GLY A 176 -9.75 -25.47 -2.02
CA GLY A 176 -11.00 -24.88 -2.51
C GLY A 176 -11.82 -24.12 -1.45
N GLU A 177 -11.29 -23.97 -0.24
CA GLU A 177 -11.95 -23.26 0.86
C GLU A 177 -11.96 -21.73 0.65
N ILE A 178 -10.96 -21.21 -0.08
CA ILE A 178 -10.85 -19.79 -0.45
C ILE A 178 -10.98 -19.68 -1.97
N LYS A 179 -12.00 -18.96 -2.43
CA LYS A 179 -12.21 -18.61 -3.84
C LYS A 179 -11.57 -17.25 -4.15
N GLY A 180 -11.08 -17.06 -5.40
CA GLY A 180 -10.50 -15.78 -5.83
C GLY A 180 -9.19 -15.45 -5.12
N PHE A 181 -8.35 -16.45 -4.79
CA PHE A 181 -7.07 -16.22 -4.14
C PHE A 181 -5.99 -15.88 -5.16
N THR A 182 -5.34 -14.73 -5.01
CA THR A 182 -4.33 -14.23 -5.93
C THR A 182 -3.14 -15.19 -6.06
N GLY A 183 -2.81 -15.56 -7.29
CA GLY A 183 -1.74 -16.48 -7.61
C GLY A 183 -2.19 -17.96 -7.71
N ILE A 184 -3.42 -18.32 -7.32
CA ILE A 184 -3.98 -19.65 -7.44
C ILE A 184 -5.14 -19.67 -8.45
N ASN A 185 -6.23 -18.99 -8.14
CA ASN A 185 -7.43 -18.93 -8.96
C ASN A 185 -7.89 -17.50 -9.28
N ASP A 186 -7.03 -16.52 -8.98
CA ASP A 186 -7.15 -15.12 -9.37
C ASP A 186 -5.75 -14.61 -9.80
N PRO A 187 -5.62 -13.81 -10.87
CA PRO A 187 -4.32 -13.42 -11.39
C PRO A 187 -3.63 -12.41 -10.47
N TYR A 188 -2.30 -12.41 -10.53
CA TYR A 188 -1.44 -11.31 -10.12
C TYR A 188 -0.81 -10.71 -11.38
N GLU A 189 -1.07 -9.45 -11.65
CA GLU A 189 -0.51 -8.72 -12.78
C GLU A 189 0.79 -8.05 -12.35
N GLU A 190 1.93 -8.63 -12.74
CA GLU A 190 3.25 -8.06 -12.43
C GLU A 190 3.36 -6.61 -12.95
N PRO A 191 4.03 -5.70 -12.23
CA PRO A 191 4.32 -4.38 -12.74
C PRO A 191 5.12 -4.43 -14.04
N GLU A 192 4.80 -3.56 -14.99
CA GLU A 192 5.57 -3.46 -16.24
C GLU A 192 6.85 -2.62 -16.07
N LYS A 193 6.79 -1.60 -15.21
CA LYS A 193 7.85 -0.61 -15.01
C LYS A 193 7.92 -0.19 -13.54
N ALA A 194 8.11 -1.16 -12.62
CA ALA A 194 8.37 -0.83 -11.23
C ALA A 194 9.69 -0.03 -11.11
N GLU A 195 9.72 0.99 -10.28
CA GLU A 195 10.94 1.75 -9.97
C GLU A 195 12.00 0.86 -9.34
N ILE A 196 11.56 -0.13 -8.54
CA ILE A 196 12.45 -1.08 -7.88
C ILE A 196 11.87 -2.49 -8.00
N THR A 197 12.69 -3.46 -8.44
CA THR A 197 12.34 -4.88 -8.37
C THR A 197 13.28 -5.58 -7.38
N ILE A 198 12.70 -6.22 -6.37
CA ILE A 198 13.39 -6.92 -5.28
C ILE A 198 13.11 -8.43 -5.39
N GLU A 199 14.13 -9.23 -5.61
CA GLU A 199 14.03 -10.69 -5.54
C GLU A 199 14.21 -11.16 -4.10
N SER A 200 13.08 -11.40 -3.42
CA SER A 200 13.03 -11.55 -1.96
C SER A 200 13.61 -12.85 -1.42
N GLU A 201 14.03 -13.76 -2.30
CA GLU A 201 14.69 -15.02 -1.92
C GLU A 201 16.21 -14.92 -1.97
N LYS A 202 16.77 -13.91 -2.65
CA LYS A 202 18.22 -13.84 -2.90
C LYS A 202 19.03 -13.26 -1.77
N ASN A 203 18.44 -12.42 -0.91
CA ASN A 203 19.15 -11.74 0.15
C ASN A 203 18.31 -11.61 1.42
N SER A 204 18.96 -11.30 2.54
CA SER A 204 18.30 -11.03 3.80
C SER A 204 17.52 -9.69 3.76
N PRO A 205 16.44 -9.54 4.55
CA PRO A 205 15.66 -8.30 4.58
C PRO A 205 16.47 -7.02 4.78
N PRO A 206 17.50 -6.97 5.65
CA PRO A 206 18.32 -5.76 5.80
C PRO A 206 19.07 -5.36 4.53
N VAL A 207 19.57 -6.32 3.76
CA VAL A 207 20.27 -6.07 2.49
C VAL A 207 19.29 -5.58 1.42
N LEU A 208 18.09 -6.17 1.37
CA LEU A 208 17.04 -5.76 0.44
C LEU A 208 16.50 -4.36 0.78
N ALA A 209 16.35 -4.04 2.06
CA ALA A 209 15.94 -2.71 2.51
C ALA A 209 16.97 -1.64 2.11
N GLU A 210 18.26 -1.93 2.23
CA GLU A 210 19.32 -1.01 1.80
C GLU A 210 19.23 -0.66 0.31
N GLN A 211 18.80 -1.60 -0.55
CA GLN A 211 18.58 -1.31 -1.98
C GLN A 211 17.48 -0.25 -2.17
N VAL A 212 16.41 -0.32 -1.38
CA VAL A 212 15.34 0.70 -1.39
C VAL A 212 15.88 2.04 -0.92
N LEU A 213 16.64 2.07 0.18
CA LEU A 213 17.19 3.32 0.70
C LEU A 213 18.18 3.98 -0.26
N VAL A 214 19.05 3.21 -0.91
CA VAL A 214 19.96 3.71 -1.95
C VAL A 214 19.20 4.32 -3.11
N TRP A 215 18.07 3.73 -3.50
CA TRP A 215 17.22 4.31 -4.53
C TRP A 215 16.62 5.64 -4.05
N LEU A 216 16.10 5.72 -2.81
CA LEU A 216 15.54 6.94 -2.23
C LEU A 216 16.58 8.08 -2.15
N GLU A 217 17.83 7.75 -1.80
CA GLU A 217 18.94 8.70 -1.82
C GLU A 217 19.19 9.25 -3.24
N ARG A 218 19.20 8.38 -4.25
CA ARG A 218 19.42 8.76 -5.67
C ARG A 218 18.26 9.59 -6.23
N ALA A 219 17.03 9.29 -5.81
CA ALA A 219 15.84 10.02 -6.20
C ALA A 219 15.67 11.36 -5.44
N GLY A 220 16.56 11.68 -4.49
CA GLY A 220 16.49 12.89 -3.68
C GLY A 220 15.31 12.93 -2.72
N VAL A 221 14.77 11.76 -2.35
CA VAL A 221 13.72 11.65 -1.31
C VAL A 221 14.34 11.84 0.06
N ILE A 222 15.49 11.22 0.30
CA ILE A 222 16.31 11.40 1.50
C ILE A 222 17.71 11.88 1.11
N PRO A 223 18.41 12.63 1.98
CA PRO A 223 19.78 13.07 1.74
C PRO A 223 20.72 11.91 1.47
N SER A 224 21.62 12.08 0.49
CA SER A 224 22.70 11.13 0.25
C SER A 224 23.66 11.07 1.42
N ARG A 225 24.12 9.86 1.78
CA ARG A 225 25.15 9.71 2.82
C ARG A 225 26.42 10.45 2.41
N LYS A 226 26.89 11.33 3.26
CA LYS A 226 28.27 11.84 3.12
C LYS A 226 29.22 10.65 3.31
N LYS A 227 30.06 10.41 2.30
CA LYS A 227 31.11 9.40 2.39
C LYS A 227 32.09 9.74 3.51
#